data_9634ce09abc890d31a127bbc68acdea1
#
_entry.id   9634ce09abc890d31a127bbc68acdea1
#
_cell.length_a   1.000
_cell.length_b   1.000
_cell.length_c   1.000
_cell.angle_alpha   90.00
_cell.angle_beta   90.00
_cell.angle_gamma   90.00
#
_symmetry.space_group_name_H-M   'P 1'
#
loop_
_entity.id
_entity.type
_entity.pdbx_description
1 polymer ?
#
loop_
_entity_poly.entity_id
_entity_poly.type
_entity_poly.pdbx_seq_one_letter_code
_entity_poly.pdbx_strand_id
1 'polypeptide(L)'
;DEKLLLVCAKGKRAYLLQNRLKRYGYINTKVLEGASFFNVVKVASAPGVVTIPAEEITRVKALGCLHNKGTDNFNVRVITRNGKITTAEHKKIAEAAEKFGSGDVVMTTRLTLEIVGVPFAQIEPLRAFLAEAGLETGGTGSKVRPVVACKGTTCQYGLLDSYELSEKIHERFFHGYASVKLPHKFKIAVGGCPNNCVKPDLNDFGIVGQRVPVIDLEKCRGCGKCQVASACPVGANLSSSRSNATTVDAV
;
A
#
# COMPACT_ATOMS: atom_id res chain seq x y z
N ASP A 1 6.37 34.64 7.65
CA ASP A 1 6.94 34.17 6.38
C ASP A 1 7.37 32.71 6.55
N GLU A 2 6.46 31.81 6.28
CA GLU A 2 6.77 30.37 6.28
C GLU A 2 7.68 30.03 5.10
N LYS A 3 8.81 29.38 5.39
CA LYS A 3 9.76 28.90 4.37
C LYS A 3 9.44 27.45 4.06
N LEU A 4 9.07 27.18 2.81
CA LEU A 4 8.83 25.81 2.35
C LEU A 4 10.16 25.16 1.94
N LEU A 5 10.52 24.05 2.60
CA LEU A 5 11.68 23.23 2.25
C LEU A 5 11.27 22.02 1.42
N LEU A 6 11.72 21.96 0.17
CA LEU A 6 11.46 20.85 -0.74
C LEU A 6 12.62 19.86 -0.70
N VAL A 7 12.31 18.58 -0.45
CA VAL A 7 13.30 17.53 -0.24
C VAL A 7 13.07 16.37 -1.21
N CYS A 8 14.11 15.94 -1.90
CA CYS A 8 14.11 14.63 -2.59
C CYS A 8 15.52 14.05 -2.68
N ALA A 9 15.64 12.74 -2.81
CA ALA A 9 16.91 12.02 -2.75
C ALA A 9 18.01 12.55 -3.68
N LYS A 10 17.64 13.00 -4.88
CA LYS A 10 18.61 13.52 -5.89
C LYS A 10 18.39 15.01 -6.22
N GLY A 11 17.59 15.73 -5.47
CA GLY A 11 17.29 17.14 -5.71
C GLY A 11 16.44 17.45 -6.94
N LYS A 12 16.56 16.68 -8.03
CA LYS A 12 15.96 16.98 -9.33
C LYS A 12 14.44 17.20 -9.30
N ARG A 13 13.67 16.32 -8.62
CA ARG A 13 12.21 16.47 -8.51
C ARG A 13 11.80 17.66 -7.64
N ALA A 14 12.54 17.90 -6.54
CA ALA A 14 12.33 19.03 -5.67
C ALA A 14 12.61 20.35 -6.41
N TYR A 15 13.66 20.39 -7.23
CA TYR A 15 13.99 21.54 -8.08
C TYR A 15 12.91 21.85 -9.12
N LEU A 16 12.39 20.83 -9.79
CA LEU A 16 11.28 21.00 -10.75
C LEU A 16 10.01 21.50 -10.06
N LEU A 17 9.72 21.01 -8.86
CA LEU A 17 8.60 21.50 -8.05
C LEU A 17 8.82 22.93 -7.60
N GLN A 18 10.04 23.31 -7.17
CA GLN A 18 10.38 24.66 -6.80
C GLN A 18 10.11 25.65 -7.94
N ASN A 19 10.57 25.32 -9.16
CA ASN A 19 10.35 26.17 -10.33
C ASN A 19 8.86 26.30 -10.68
N ARG A 20 8.08 25.25 -10.47
CA ARG A 20 6.63 25.28 -10.65
C ARG A 20 5.95 26.16 -9.63
N LEU A 21 6.30 26.03 -8.35
CA LEU A 21 5.76 26.85 -7.26
C LEU A 21 6.08 28.32 -7.41
N LYS A 22 7.28 28.69 -7.86
CA LYS A 22 7.66 30.07 -8.15
C LYS A 22 6.73 30.74 -9.18
N ARG A 23 6.26 29.98 -10.20
CA ARG A 23 5.30 30.49 -11.19
C ARG A 23 3.92 30.80 -10.59
N TYR A 24 3.60 30.19 -9.44
CA TYR A 24 2.36 30.46 -8.70
C TYR A 24 2.56 31.42 -7.53
N GLY A 25 3.68 32.15 -7.48
CA GLY A 25 3.95 33.18 -6.48
C GLY A 25 4.60 32.68 -5.17
N TYR A 26 4.92 31.42 -5.05
CA TYR A 26 5.62 30.88 -3.87
C TYR A 26 7.13 31.11 -3.98
N ILE A 27 7.59 32.28 -3.60
CA ILE A 27 9.00 32.70 -3.76
C ILE A 27 9.93 32.17 -2.65
N ASN A 28 9.40 31.88 -1.45
CA ASN A 28 10.17 31.44 -0.28
C ASN A 28 10.35 29.90 -0.24
N THR A 29 10.77 29.31 -1.36
CA THR A 29 11.01 27.87 -1.46
C THR A 29 12.50 27.57 -1.57
N LYS A 30 13.00 26.60 -0.80
CA LYS A 30 14.37 26.08 -0.89
C LYS A 30 14.36 24.59 -1.23
N VAL A 31 15.35 24.16 -2.00
CA VAL A 31 15.59 22.74 -2.31
C VAL A 31 16.74 22.25 -1.45
N LEU A 32 16.53 21.14 -0.77
CA LEU A 32 17.57 20.39 -0.09
C LEU A 32 17.99 19.22 -0.98
N GLU A 33 19.17 19.31 -1.56
CA GLU A 33 19.76 18.26 -2.39
C GLU A 33 20.39 17.17 -1.51
N GLY A 34 20.39 15.92 -2.01
CA GLY A 34 21.02 14.81 -1.33
C GLY A 34 20.40 14.39 -0.01
N ALA A 35 19.10 14.64 0.17
CA ALA A 35 18.41 14.35 1.44
C ALA A 35 18.57 12.91 1.96
N SER A 36 18.86 11.96 1.08
CA SER A 36 19.16 10.58 1.46
C SER A 36 20.53 10.41 2.15
N PHE A 37 21.42 11.37 2.00
CA PHE A 37 22.74 11.38 2.64
C PHE A 37 22.78 12.13 3.96
N PHE A 38 21.73 12.92 4.25
CA PHE A 38 21.60 13.48 5.59
C PHE A 38 21.23 12.34 6.53
N ASN A 39 22.24 11.81 7.21
CA ASN A 39 21.98 11.14 8.47
C ASN A 39 21.09 12.09 9.26
N VAL A 40 19.86 11.66 9.49
CA VAL A 40 18.91 12.37 10.35
C VAL A 40 19.70 12.88 11.53
N VAL A 41 19.70 14.19 11.73
CA VAL A 41 20.22 14.80 12.95
C VAL A 41 19.74 13.88 14.06
N LYS A 42 20.67 13.27 14.81
CA LYS A 42 20.33 12.51 15.99
C LYS A 42 19.67 13.54 16.91
N VAL A 43 18.36 13.62 16.86
CA VAL A 43 17.62 14.30 17.89
C VAL A 43 18.02 13.55 19.14
N ALA A 44 18.80 14.22 20.00
CA ALA A 44 19.18 13.65 21.28
C ALA A 44 17.89 13.15 21.91
N SER A 45 17.82 11.89 22.18
CA SER A 45 16.70 11.30 22.89
C SER A 45 16.57 12.10 24.17
N ALA A 46 15.41 12.67 24.44
CA ALA A 46 15.17 13.23 25.75
C ALA A 46 15.57 12.16 26.79
N PRO A 47 16.19 12.54 27.92
CA PRO A 47 16.65 11.59 28.90
C PRO A 47 15.44 10.98 29.64
N GLY A 48 14.87 9.99 29.04
CA GLY A 48 13.91 9.05 29.60
C GLY A 48 14.33 7.71 29.02
N VAL A 49 15.14 6.99 29.75
CA VAL A 49 15.75 5.75 29.28
C VAL A 49 14.65 4.72 29.11
N VAL A 50 14.30 4.44 27.89
CA VAL A 50 13.54 3.25 27.53
C VAL A 50 14.38 2.03 27.89
N THR A 51 13.96 1.29 28.89
CA THR A 51 14.67 0.12 29.41
C THR A 51 14.23 -1.19 28.78
N ILE A 52 13.47 -1.14 27.67
CA ILE A 52 13.01 -2.35 26.98
C ILE A 52 14.19 -2.99 26.25
N PRO A 53 14.51 -4.26 26.51
CA PRO A 53 15.58 -4.96 25.79
C PRO A 53 15.36 -4.97 24.28
N ALA A 54 16.43 -4.83 23.48
CA ALA A 54 16.36 -4.81 22.02
C ALA A 54 15.76 -6.11 21.45
N GLU A 55 15.94 -7.22 22.13
CA GLU A 55 15.35 -8.52 21.78
C GLU A 55 13.83 -8.49 21.87
N GLU A 56 13.27 -7.90 22.94
CA GLU A 56 11.84 -7.73 23.13
C GLU A 56 11.23 -6.78 22.10
N ILE A 57 11.91 -5.67 21.79
CA ILE A 57 11.49 -4.76 20.71
C ILE A 57 11.44 -5.53 19.37
N THR A 58 12.41 -6.39 19.12
CA THR A 58 12.43 -7.21 17.91
C THR A 58 11.32 -8.27 17.91
N ARG A 59 11.06 -8.89 19.03
CA ARG A 59 9.99 -9.88 19.22
C ARG A 59 8.63 -9.25 18.93
N VAL A 60 8.29 -8.15 19.60
CA VAL A 60 6.98 -7.51 19.44
C VAL A 60 6.82 -6.84 18.05
N LYS A 61 7.94 -6.42 17.44
CA LYS A 61 7.92 -5.95 16.05
C LYS A 61 7.44 -7.04 15.08
N ALA A 62 7.81 -8.29 15.30
CA ALA A 62 7.32 -9.40 14.49
C ALA A 62 5.80 -9.62 14.62
N LEU A 63 5.21 -9.17 15.73
CA LEU A 63 3.77 -9.22 16.02
C LEU A 63 3.00 -7.99 15.52
N GLY A 64 3.65 -7.07 14.81
CA GLY A 64 3.01 -5.86 14.29
C GLY A 64 3.16 -4.63 15.17
N CYS A 65 3.91 -4.70 16.27
CA CYS A 65 4.10 -3.59 17.20
C CYS A 65 5.37 -2.80 16.82
N LEU A 66 5.19 -1.54 16.46
CA LEU A 66 6.27 -0.67 15.99
C LEU A 66 6.66 0.30 17.11
N HIS A 67 7.89 0.18 17.58
CA HIS A 67 8.42 1.02 18.67
C HIS A 67 8.47 2.50 18.26
N ASN A 68 7.95 3.37 19.11
CA ASN A 68 7.97 4.81 18.91
C ASN A 68 9.28 5.38 19.45
N LYS A 69 9.97 6.16 18.60
CA LYS A 69 11.30 6.69 18.90
C LYS A 69 11.29 7.51 20.20
N GLY A 70 12.21 7.16 21.13
CA GLY A 70 12.42 7.91 22.36
C GLY A 70 11.36 7.70 23.46
N THR A 71 10.51 6.69 23.32
CA THR A 71 9.48 6.34 24.29
C THR A 71 9.48 4.82 24.53
N ASP A 72 8.69 4.36 25.50
CA ASP A 72 8.37 2.93 25.72
C ASP A 72 7.04 2.52 25.08
N ASN A 73 6.49 3.38 24.23
CA ASN A 73 5.23 3.18 23.54
C ASN A 73 5.44 2.58 22.15
N PHE A 74 4.38 1.95 21.66
CA PHE A 74 4.32 1.29 20.36
C PHE A 74 3.09 1.72 19.57
N ASN A 75 3.20 1.68 18.26
CA ASN A 75 2.05 1.64 17.38
C ASN A 75 1.76 0.18 17.03
N VAL A 76 0.56 -0.29 17.33
CA VAL A 76 0.16 -1.68 17.12
C VAL A 76 -0.68 -1.77 15.85
N ARG A 77 -0.17 -2.49 14.86
CA ARG A 77 -0.80 -2.65 13.56
C ARG A 77 -1.84 -3.73 13.57
N VAL A 78 -3.09 -3.35 13.30
CA VAL A 78 -4.24 -4.25 13.13
C VAL A 78 -4.42 -4.56 11.64
N ILE A 79 -4.54 -5.83 11.31
CA ILE A 79 -4.76 -6.30 9.93
C ILE A 79 -6.23 -6.12 9.57
N THR A 80 -6.48 -5.60 8.38
CA THR A 80 -7.82 -5.48 7.81
C THR A 80 -7.96 -6.44 6.63
N ARG A 81 -9.19 -6.72 6.24
CA ARG A 81 -9.45 -7.46 4.99
C ARG A 81 -9.25 -6.52 3.80
N ASN A 82 -7.98 -6.26 3.46
CA ASN A 82 -7.59 -5.44 2.31
C ASN A 82 -8.19 -4.03 2.31
N GLY A 83 -8.32 -3.44 3.50
CA GLY A 83 -8.94 -2.13 3.71
C GLY A 83 -10.44 -2.16 4.00
N LYS A 84 -11.05 -3.34 4.10
CA LYS A 84 -12.45 -3.52 4.43
C LYS A 84 -12.59 -4.06 5.86
N ILE A 85 -13.33 -3.36 6.69
CA ILE A 85 -13.67 -3.75 8.06
C ILE A 85 -15.18 -3.59 8.29
N THR A 86 -15.74 -4.38 9.17
CA THR A 86 -17.13 -4.24 9.60
C THR A 86 -17.26 -3.13 10.64
N THR A 87 -18.48 -2.64 10.83
CA THR A 87 -18.78 -1.66 11.90
C THR A 87 -18.45 -2.20 13.29
N ALA A 88 -18.67 -3.50 13.54
CA ALA A 88 -18.33 -4.13 14.81
C ALA A 88 -16.83 -4.17 15.06
N GLU A 89 -16.03 -4.56 14.06
CA GLU A 89 -14.56 -4.52 14.12
C GLU A 89 -14.05 -3.10 14.34
N HIS A 90 -14.64 -2.11 13.64
CA HIS A 90 -14.25 -0.71 13.80
C HIS A 90 -14.50 -0.20 15.23
N LYS A 91 -15.66 -0.53 15.82
CA LYS A 91 -15.96 -0.21 17.23
C LYS A 91 -14.96 -0.85 18.16
N LYS A 92 -14.65 -2.14 17.96
CA LYS A 92 -13.67 -2.87 18.80
C LYS A 92 -12.27 -2.25 18.73
N ILE A 93 -11.86 -1.77 17.54
CA ILE A 93 -10.58 -1.07 17.37
C ILE A 93 -10.59 0.28 18.07
N ALA A 94 -11.69 1.04 18.00
CA ALA A 94 -11.83 2.30 18.71
C ALA A 94 -11.77 2.11 20.22
N GLU A 95 -12.54 1.17 20.78
CA GLU A 95 -12.47 0.80 22.21
C GLU A 95 -11.05 0.35 22.64
N ALA A 96 -10.37 -0.41 21.78
CA ALA A 96 -9.00 -0.84 22.03
C ALA A 96 -8.02 0.34 22.08
N ALA A 97 -8.20 1.34 21.20
CA ALA A 97 -7.38 2.55 21.20
C ALA A 97 -7.58 3.40 22.46
N GLU A 98 -8.83 3.55 22.91
CA GLU A 98 -9.15 4.26 24.16
C GLU A 98 -8.63 3.53 25.40
N LYS A 99 -8.77 2.20 25.44
CA LYS A 99 -8.42 1.39 26.62
C LYS A 99 -6.92 1.16 26.77
N PHE A 100 -6.18 0.97 25.68
CA PHE A 100 -4.80 0.49 25.72
C PHE A 100 -3.79 1.46 25.08
N GLY A 101 -4.24 2.47 24.32
CA GLY A 101 -3.42 3.43 23.62
C GLY A 101 -3.71 4.87 23.99
N SER A 102 -3.41 5.79 23.08
CA SER A 102 -3.68 7.23 23.24
C SER A 102 -5.11 7.65 22.85
N GLY A 103 -5.95 6.74 22.40
CA GLY A 103 -7.26 7.03 21.82
C GLY A 103 -7.23 7.28 20.32
N ASP A 104 -6.04 7.36 19.72
CA ASP A 104 -5.88 7.61 18.29
C ASP A 104 -5.74 6.32 17.49
N VAL A 105 -6.34 6.31 16.28
CA VAL A 105 -6.18 5.25 15.30
C VAL A 105 -5.71 5.87 13.98
N VAL A 106 -4.61 5.36 13.43
CA VAL A 106 -4.01 5.85 12.19
C VAL A 106 -4.25 4.87 11.05
N MET A 107 -4.70 5.38 9.91
CA MET A 107 -4.83 4.61 8.67
C MET A 107 -3.50 4.57 7.93
N THR A 108 -3.03 3.37 7.60
CA THR A 108 -1.76 3.22 6.87
C THR A 108 -1.98 3.15 5.36
N THR A 109 -0.94 3.43 4.59
CA THR A 109 -0.97 3.29 3.12
C THR A 109 -1.13 1.86 2.64
N ARG A 110 -1.00 0.87 3.54
CA ARG A 110 -1.25 -0.54 3.28
C ARG A 110 -2.64 -1.00 3.70
N LEU A 111 -3.54 -0.05 3.92
CA LEU A 111 -4.93 -0.29 4.30
C LEU A 111 -5.08 -1.08 5.62
N THR A 112 -4.05 -1.06 6.46
CA THR A 112 -4.10 -1.53 7.85
C THR A 112 -4.33 -0.35 8.78
N LEU A 113 -4.77 -0.60 9.99
CA LEU A 113 -4.92 0.41 11.02
C LEU A 113 -3.78 0.29 12.04
N GLU A 114 -3.40 1.39 12.67
CA GLU A 114 -2.45 1.37 13.79
C GLU A 114 -3.06 2.06 15.00
N ILE A 115 -3.12 1.35 16.12
CA ILE A 115 -3.46 1.90 17.44
C ILE A 115 -2.20 2.55 17.99
N VAL A 116 -2.30 3.83 18.30
CA VAL A 116 -1.15 4.68 18.65
C VAL A 116 -0.91 4.70 20.16
N GLY A 117 0.36 4.81 20.55
CA GLY A 117 0.72 5.11 21.93
C GLY A 117 0.52 3.99 22.95
N VAL A 118 0.57 2.73 22.52
CA VAL A 118 0.39 1.56 23.37
C VAL A 118 1.65 1.31 24.20
N PRO A 119 1.61 1.36 25.54
CA PRO A 119 2.74 1.00 26.38
C PRO A 119 3.15 -0.47 26.18
N PHE A 120 4.42 -0.79 26.34
CA PHE A 120 4.95 -2.15 26.15
C PHE A 120 4.16 -3.21 26.96
N ALA A 121 3.84 -2.92 28.22
CA ALA A 121 3.09 -3.84 29.10
C ALA A 121 1.65 -4.09 28.63
N GLN A 122 1.08 -3.22 27.78
CA GLN A 122 -0.29 -3.32 27.29
C GLN A 122 -0.39 -4.03 25.93
N ILE A 123 0.73 -4.42 25.31
CA ILE A 123 0.72 -5.08 23.99
C ILE A 123 -0.04 -6.40 24.03
N GLU A 124 0.28 -7.30 24.96
CA GLU A 124 -0.38 -8.61 25.00
C GLU A 124 -1.87 -8.51 25.43
N PRO A 125 -2.24 -7.70 26.46
CA PRO A 125 -3.65 -7.43 26.76
C PRO A 125 -4.44 -6.87 25.57
N LEU A 126 -3.86 -5.91 24.82
CA LEU A 126 -4.46 -5.35 23.63
C LEU A 126 -4.69 -6.42 22.54
N ARG A 127 -3.69 -7.26 22.28
CA ARG A 127 -3.79 -8.33 21.30
C ARG A 127 -4.86 -9.35 21.65
N ALA A 128 -4.96 -9.73 22.93
CA ALA A 128 -6.01 -10.61 23.42
C ALA A 128 -7.40 -9.98 23.23
N PHE A 129 -7.55 -8.70 23.57
CA PHE A 129 -8.80 -7.96 23.40
C PHE A 129 -9.24 -7.86 21.93
N LEU A 130 -8.31 -7.65 20.99
CA LEU A 130 -8.60 -7.63 19.55
C LEU A 130 -8.98 -9.03 19.02
N ALA A 131 -8.33 -10.08 19.54
CA ALA A 131 -8.58 -11.47 19.14
C ALA A 131 -10.01 -11.94 19.47
N GLU A 132 -10.64 -11.39 20.52
CA GLU A 132 -12.06 -11.67 20.85
C GLU A 132 -13.02 -11.33 19.69
N ALA A 133 -12.66 -10.37 18.86
CA ALA A 133 -13.42 -9.97 17.66
C ALA A 133 -12.85 -10.56 16.35
N GLY A 134 -11.94 -11.54 16.44
CA GLY A 134 -11.28 -12.12 15.27
C GLY A 134 -10.27 -11.20 14.60
N LEU A 135 -9.89 -10.10 15.25
CA LEU A 135 -8.88 -9.18 14.72
C LEU A 135 -7.47 -9.66 15.08
N GLU A 136 -6.56 -9.54 14.16
CA GLU A 136 -5.16 -9.91 14.33
C GLU A 136 -4.22 -8.71 14.18
N THR A 137 -3.04 -8.82 14.80
CA THR A 137 -1.95 -7.85 14.65
C THR A 137 -0.81 -8.47 13.85
N GLY A 138 -0.08 -7.66 13.05
CA GLY A 138 0.99 -8.20 12.24
C GLY A 138 1.42 -7.31 11.09
N GLY A 139 1.76 -7.95 9.97
CA GLY A 139 2.10 -7.28 8.72
C GLY A 139 3.44 -6.53 8.74
N THR A 140 4.39 -6.97 9.55
CA THR A 140 5.73 -6.39 9.67
C THR A 140 6.82 -7.44 9.39
N GLY A 141 8.09 -7.01 9.31
CA GLY A 141 9.22 -7.92 9.11
C GLY A 141 9.45 -8.34 7.65
N SER A 142 10.34 -9.31 7.44
CA SER A 142 10.71 -9.86 6.14
C SER A 142 9.79 -11.01 5.76
N LYS A 143 8.53 -10.68 5.50
CA LYS A 143 7.44 -11.61 5.18
C LYS A 143 6.56 -11.04 4.09
N VAL A 144 5.59 -11.82 3.63
CA VAL A 144 4.49 -11.31 2.82
C VAL A 144 3.72 -10.29 3.65
N ARG A 145 3.46 -9.14 3.04
CA ARG A 145 2.73 -8.04 3.69
C ARG A 145 1.22 -8.18 3.46
N PRO A 146 0.38 -7.57 4.28
CA PRO A 146 -1.05 -7.50 4.01
C PRO A 146 -1.30 -7.04 2.59
N VAL A 147 -2.19 -7.74 1.88
CA VAL A 147 -2.54 -7.44 0.49
C VAL A 147 -3.31 -6.12 0.45
N VAL A 148 -3.04 -5.30 -0.54
CA VAL A 148 -3.74 -4.04 -0.78
C VAL A 148 -4.69 -4.22 -1.95
N ALA A 149 -5.92 -3.75 -1.81
CA ALA A 149 -6.89 -3.74 -2.90
C ALA A 149 -7.58 -2.38 -3.04
N CYS A 150 -7.94 -2.00 -4.25
CA CYS A 150 -8.87 -0.90 -4.44
C CYS A 150 -10.32 -1.38 -4.28
N LYS A 151 -11.27 -0.45 -4.17
CA LYS A 151 -12.71 -0.74 -4.14
C LYS A 151 -13.29 -1.20 -5.49
N GLY A 152 -12.50 -1.80 -6.36
CA GLY A 152 -12.86 -2.14 -7.75
C GLY A 152 -14.17 -2.92 -7.90
N THR A 153 -14.46 -3.81 -6.93
CA THR A 153 -15.72 -4.56 -6.84
C THR A 153 -16.98 -3.68 -6.90
N THR A 154 -16.93 -2.50 -6.24
CA THR A 154 -18.07 -1.56 -6.16
C THR A 154 -17.88 -0.31 -7.00
N CYS A 155 -16.77 -0.23 -7.76
CA CYS A 155 -16.43 0.93 -8.55
C CYS A 155 -17.02 0.82 -9.97
N GLN A 156 -17.59 1.92 -10.49
CA GLN A 156 -18.11 1.98 -11.87
C GLN A 156 -17.08 1.63 -12.95
N TYR A 157 -15.78 1.78 -12.64
CA TYR A 157 -14.68 1.45 -13.56
C TYR A 157 -14.06 0.07 -13.29
N GLY A 158 -14.57 -0.66 -12.27
CA GLY A 158 -14.04 -1.98 -11.92
C GLY A 158 -14.24 -2.99 -13.05
N LEU A 159 -13.19 -3.72 -13.38
CA LEU A 159 -13.17 -4.76 -14.41
C LEU A 159 -13.02 -6.17 -13.83
N LEU A 160 -12.77 -6.26 -12.51
CA LEU A 160 -12.68 -7.51 -11.76
C LEU A 160 -13.17 -7.29 -10.32
N ASP A 161 -13.53 -8.37 -9.64
CA ASP A 161 -13.79 -8.34 -8.20
C ASP A 161 -12.47 -8.28 -7.44
N SER A 162 -12.05 -7.05 -7.12
CA SER A 162 -10.78 -6.80 -6.45
C SER A 162 -10.79 -7.26 -4.99
N TYR A 163 -11.95 -7.22 -4.31
CA TYR A 163 -12.05 -7.68 -2.93
C TYR A 163 -11.94 -9.21 -2.84
N GLU A 164 -12.75 -9.94 -3.60
CA GLU A 164 -12.71 -11.41 -3.61
C GLU A 164 -11.33 -11.92 -3.99
N LEU A 165 -10.74 -11.38 -5.06
CA LEU A 165 -9.41 -11.79 -5.51
C LEU A 165 -8.35 -11.49 -4.45
N SER A 166 -8.38 -10.30 -3.84
CA SER A 166 -7.40 -9.93 -2.82
C SER A 166 -7.56 -10.73 -1.54
N GLU A 167 -8.77 -11.11 -1.14
CA GLU A 167 -9.02 -12.01 0.00
C GLU A 167 -8.44 -13.40 -0.25
N LYS A 168 -8.66 -13.98 -1.43
CA LYS A 168 -8.05 -15.26 -1.84
C LYS A 168 -6.53 -15.23 -1.82
N ILE A 169 -5.94 -14.12 -2.30
CA ILE A 169 -4.49 -13.92 -2.29
C ILE A 169 -3.98 -13.72 -0.84
N HIS A 170 -4.71 -12.97 -0.03
CA HIS A 170 -4.37 -12.74 1.37
C HIS A 170 -4.33 -14.05 2.15
N GLU A 171 -5.38 -14.85 2.05
CA GLU A 171 -5.45 -16.16 2.70
C GLU A 171 -4.31 -17.09 2.26
N ARG A 172 -4.08 -17.18 0.96
CA ARG A 172 -3.08 -18.09 0.42
C ARG A 172 -1.64 -17.66 0.71
N PHE A 173 -1.32 -16.36 0.65
CA PHE A 173 0.05 -15.88 0.72
C PHE A 173 0.37 -15.13 2.01
N PHE A 174 -0.53 -14.34 2.58
CA PHE A 174 -0.26 -13.69 3.86
C PHE A 174 -0.37 -14.69 5.02
N HIS A 175 -1.48 -15.41 5.12
CA HIS A 175 -1.67 -16.45 6.14
C HIS A 175 -0.87 -17.72 5.81
N GLY A 176 -0.97 -18.23 4.59
CA GLY A 176 -0.31 -19.48 4.18
C GLY A 176 1.23 -19.42 4.24
N TYR A 177 1.83 -18.23 4.14
CA TYR A 177 3.29 -18.02 4.26
C TYR A 177 3.66 -17.28 5.55
N ALA A 178 2.81 -17.24 6.56
CA ALA A 178 3.06 -16.50 7.79
C ALA A 178 4.32 -16.97 8.55
N SER A 179 4.67 -18.26 8.46
CA SER A 179 5.89 -18.83 9.05
C SER A 179 7.14 -18.64 8.19
N VAL A 180 7.00 -18.30 6.90
CA VAL A 180 8.12 -18.21 5.96
C VAL A 180 8.84 -16.87 6.12
N LYS A 181 10.14 -16.92 6.39
CA LYS A 181 11.02 -15.76 6.37
C LYS A 181 11.57 -15.57 4.96
N LEU A 182 11.26 -14.43 4.35
CA LEU A 182 11.76 -14.05 3.03
C LEU A 182 13.07 -13.25 3.17
N PRO A 183 13.88 -13.15 2.11
CA PRO A 183 15.06 -12.26 2.10
C PRO A 183 14.69 -10.80 2.38
N HIS A 184 13.53 -10.36 1.87
CA HIS A 184 12.96 -9.03 2.09
C HIS A 184 11.44 -9.12 2.22
N LYS A 185 10.79 -8.01 2.62
CA LYS A 185 9.32 -7.90 2.61
C LYS A 185 8.80 -8.06 1.18
N PHE A 186 7.69 -8.78 1.01
CA PHE A 186 7.01 -8.95 -0.27
C PHE A 186 5.62 -8.32 -0.22
N LYS A 187 5.33 -7.46 -1.16
CA LYS A 187 4.09 -6.67 -1.22
C LYS A 187 3.27 -7.05 -2.44
N ILE A 188 1.98 -7.23 -2.23
CA ILE A 188 1.01 -7.55 -3.28
C ILE A 188 -0.07 -6.47 -3.28
N ALA A 189 -0.49 -6.04 -4.48
CA ALA A 189 -1.60 -5.11 -4.63
C ALA A 189 -2.51 -5.51 -5.79
N VAL A 190 -3.83 -5.31 -5.61
CA VAL A 190 -4.88 -5.63 -6.58
C VAL A 190 -5.62 -4.36 -6.98
N GLY A 191 -5.42 -3.92 -8.22
CA GLY A 191 -6.12 -2.81 -8.85
C GLY A 191 -7.24 -3.30 -9.75
N GLY A 192 -8.45 -2.77 -9.59
CA GLY A 192 -9.63 -3.19 -10.35
C GLY A 192 -9.66 -2.73 -11.81
N CYS A 193 -8.83 -1.76 -12.21
CA CYS A 193 -8.79 -1.21 -13.57
C CYS A 193 -7.51 -0.38 -13.81
N PRO A 194 -7.24 0.07 -15.06
CA PRO A 194 -6.06 0.87 -15.42
C PRO A 194 -5.93 2.23 -14.71
N ASN A 195 -6.95 2.72 -14.00
CA ASN A 195 -6.85 3.96 -13.19
C ASN A 195 -5.82 3.86 -12.06
N ASN A 196 -5.36 2.67 -11.73
CA ASN A 196 -4.18 2.44 -10.87
C ASN A 196 -4.27 3.09 -9.47
N CYS A 197 -5.47 3.14 -8.86
CA CYS A 197 -5.71 3.86 -7.60
C CYS A 197 -4.85 3.38 -6.42
N VAL A 198 -4.53 2.09 -6.34
CA VAL A 198 -3.66 1.48 -5.31
C VAL A 198 -2.24 1.25 -5.79
N LYS A 199 -1.92 1.72 -6.98
CA LYS A 199 -0.59 1.67 -7.60
C LYS A 199 0.05 0.27 -7.52
N PRO A 200 -0.57 -0.75 -8.14
CA PRO A 200 -0.03 -2.10 -8.17
C PRO A 200 1.41 -2.18 -8.68
N ASP A 201 1.75 -1.34 -9.64
CA ASP A 201 3.08 -1.20 -10.25
C ASP A 201 4.21 -0.78 -9.27
N LEU A 202 3.86 -0.25 -8.09
CA LEU A 202 4.82 0.08 -7.02
C LEU A 202 4.99 -1.04 -5.99
N ASN A 203 4.33 -2.18 -6.19
CA ASN A 203 4.44 -3.36 -5.35
C ASN A 203 5.34 -4.42 -6.01
N ASP A 204 5.77 -5.42 -5.24
CA ASP A 204 6.59 -6.52 -5.76
C ASP A 204 5.79 -7.41 -6.72
N PHE A 205 4.46 -7.50 -6.48
CA PHE A 205 3.51 -8.15 -7.37
C PHE A 205 2.23 -7.31 -7.46
N GLY A 206 1.89 -6.88 -8.68
CA GLY A 206 0.74 -6.05 -8.96
C GLY A 206 -0.23 -6.72 -9.94
N ILE A 207 -1.52 -6.66 -9.64
CA ILE A 207 -2.60 -7.09 -10.52
C ILE A 207 -3.40 -5.87 -10.92
N VAL A 208 -3.67 -5.72 -12.22
CA VAL A 208 -4.49 -4.63 -12.76
C VAL A 208 -5.56 -5.23 -13.66
N GLY A 209 -6.82 -4.94 -13.36
CA GLY A 209 -7.94 -5.30 -14.22
C GLY A 209 -7.82 -4.64 -15.58
N GLN A 210 -7.90 -5.43 -16.65
CA GLN A 210 -7.79 -4.98 -18.03
C GLN A 210 -9.02 -5.43 -18.83
N ARG A 211 -9.30 -4.71 -19.90
CA ARG A 211 -10.23 -5.16 -20.95
C ARG A 211 -9.40 -5.74 -22.07
N VAL A 212 -9.68 -6.97 -22.42
CA VAL A 212 -9.10 -7.61 -23.61
C VAL A 212 -10.05 -7.34 -24.77
N PRO A 213 -9.59 -6.73 -25.88
CA PRO A 213 -10.44 -6.56 -27.05
C PRO A 213 -10.71 -7.91 -27.70
N VAL A 214 -11.96 -8.16 -28.03
CA VAL A 214 -12.38 -9.36 -28.79
C VAL A 214 -12.98 -8.89 -30.09
N ILE A 215 -12.48 -9.44 -31.21
CA ILE A 215 -12.99 -9.15 -32.53
C ILE A 215 -14.07 -10.19 -32.87
N ASP A 216 -15.28 -9.73 -33.12
CA ASP A 216 -16.35 -10.55 -33.66
C ASP A 216 -16.11 -10.75 -35.16
N LEU A 217 -15.60 -11.92 -35.53
CA LEU A 217 -15.23 -12.24 -36.91
C LEU A 217 -16.43 -12.32 -37.87
N GLU A 218 -17.64 -12.57 -37.35
CA GLU A 218 -18.86 -12.60 -38.16
C GLU A 218 -19.28 -11.18 -38.56
N LYS A 219 -19.07 -10.20 -37.66
CA LYS A 219 -19.36 -8.79 -37.91
C LYS A 219 -18.22 -8.03 -38.55
N CYS A 220 -17.01 -8.57 -38.51
CA CYS A 220 -15.83 -7.93 -39.07
C CYS A 220 -15.89 -7.94 -40.60
N ARG A 221 -15.86 -6.75 -41.23
CA ARG A 221 -15.91 -6.60 -42.68
C ARG A 221 -14.58 -6.92 -43.40
N GLY A 222 -13.49 -7.16 -42.68
CA GLY A 222 -12.18 -7.44 -43.27
C GLY A 222 -11.61 -6.28 -44.08
N CYS A 223 -11.74 -5.06 -43.58
CA CYS A 223 -11.26 -3.85 -44.27
C CYS A 223 -9.77 -3.93 -44.58
N GLY A 224 -9.31 -3.58 -45.80
CA GLY A 224 -7.90 -3.57 -46.17
C GLY A 224 -7.05 -2.62 -45.31
N LYS A 225 -7.65 -1.58 -44.74
CA LYS A 225 -7.05 -0.71 -43.73
C LYS A 225 -7.98 -0.65 -42.52
N CYS A 226 -7.59 -1.35 -41.45
CA CYS A 226 -8.36 -1.38 -40.19
C CYS A 226 -8.20 -0.07 -39.41
N GLN A 227 -9.32 0.65 -39.23
CA GLN A 227 -9.32 1.90 -38.45
C GLN A 227 -8.95 1.70 -36.98
N VAL A 228 -9.37 0.58 -36.40
CA VAL A 228 -9.03 0.24 -34.99
C VAL A 228 -7.53 0.01 -34.85
N ALA A 229 -6.93 -0.78 -35.76
CA ALA A 229 -5.48 -0.99 -35.76
C ALA A 229 -4.70 0.32 -36.01
N SER A 230 -5.19 1.17 -36.91
CA SER A 230 -4.56 2.46 -37.22
C SER A 230 -4.64 3.46 -36.09
N ALA A 231 -5.67 3.37 -35.25
CA ALA A 231 -5.86 4.24 -34.08
C ALA A 231 -5.19 3.72 -32.81
N CYS A 232 -4.62 2.51 -32.83
CA CYS A 232 -3.99 1.91 -31.65
C CYS A 232 -2.68 2.64 -31.32
N PRO A 233 -2.55 3.28 -30.14
CA PRO A 233 -1.37 4.06 -29.79
C PRO A 233 -0.12 3.21 -29.54
N VAL A 234 -0.28 1.89 -29.32
CA VAL A 234 0.81 0.95 -29.07
C VAL A 234 1.08 0.02 -30.28
N GLY A 235 0.41 0.27 -31.40
CA GLY A 235 0.62 -0.52 -32.62
C GLY A 235 0.20 -1.98 -32.51
N ALA A 236 -0.76 -2.32 -31.64
CA ALA A 236 -1.24 -3.70 -31.49
C ALA A 236 -1.75 -4.23 -32.85
N ASN A 237 -1.21 -5.35 -33.29
CA ASN A 237 -1.54 -5.98 -34.58
C ASN A 237 -2.91 -6.67 -34.48
N LEU A 238 -3.97 -5.93 -34.80
CA LEU A 238 -5.30 -6.49 -35.00
C LEU A 238 -5.40 -6.92 -36.46
N SER A 239 -4.81 -8.07 -36.83
CA SER A 239 -4.93 -8.57 -38.19
C SER A 239 -6.37 -9.01 -38.44
N SER A 240 -7.12 -8.23 -39.20
CA SER A 240 -8.49 -8.49 -39.62
C SER A 240 -8.61 -9.40 -40.84
N SER A 241 -7.54 -10.09 -41.23
CA SER A 241 -7.64 -11.05 -42.34
C SER A 241 -8.38 -12.30 -41.86
N ARG A 242 -9.49 -12.63 -42.49
CA ARG A 242 -10.27 -13.85 -42.27
C ARG A 242 -9.42 -15.14 -42.34
N SER A 243 -8.21 -15.06 -42.86
CA SER A 243 -7.28 -16.17 -43.01
C SER A 243 -6.35 -16.38 -41.79
N ASN A 244 -6.25 -15.41 -40.86
CA ASN A 244 -5.42 -15.50 -39.67
C ASN A 244 -6.20 -14.97 -38.46
N ALA A 245 -6.99 -15.83 -37.85
CA ALA A 245 -7.48 -15.62 -36.49
C ALA A 245 -6.27 -15.69 -35.56
N THR A 246 -5.48 -14.63 -35.54
CA THR A 246 -4.32 -14.53 -34.66
C THR A 246 -4.77 -13.93 -33.32
N THR A 247 -4.51 -14.69 -32.29
CA THR A 247 -4.42 -14.26 -30.90
C THR A 247 -3.81 -12.87 -30.78
N VAL A 248 -4.42 -12.02 -29.98
CA VAL A 248 -3.81 -10.76 -29.55
C VAL A 248 -2.56 -11.14 -28.78
N ASP A 249 -1.39 -10.99 -29.38
CA ASP A 249 -0.14 -11.06 -28.64
C ASP A 249 -0.11 -9.85 -27.71
N ALA A 250 -0.33 -10.12 -26.43
CA ALA A 250 -0.18 -9.14 -25.37
C ALA A 250 1.32 -8.81 -25.25
N VAL A 251 1.67 -7.55 -25.48
CA VAL A 251 2.97 -6.99 -25.16
C VAL A 251 3.08 -6.72 -23.67
#